data_19af5cc664c1d20f72d6c21045f19b0c
#
_entry.id   19af5cc664c1d20f72d6c21045f19b0c
#
_cell.length_a   1.000
_cell.length_b   1.000
_cell.length_c   1.000
_cell.angle_alpha   90.00
_cell.angle_beta   90.00
_cell.angle_gamma   90.00
#
_symmetry.space_group_name_H-M   'P 1'
#
loop_
_entity.id
_entity.type
_entity.pdbx_description
1 polymer ?
#
loop_
_entity_poly.entity_id
_entity_poly.type
_entity_poly.pdbx_seq_one_letter_code
_entity_poly.pdbx_strand_id
1 'polypeptide(L)'
;LAVILVRKLFASSIFFKKSDEDSHKKTVVIGFLVSNPGVFGKTIQEIARQSSKKFVVSRLWRNEKVIIPASDTMVKEGDCLLMITTEGDVEALTMLIGKRDTRDWNKEDIDWDAIDSQLVSHRIVITRSEINGKRLGALRLRNQYGINITRIYRAGIVLLPTPDLTLQLGDRLTVVGEESAIAKVENVVGNAVKDLDEPNLVAVFIG
;
A
#
# COMPACT_ATOMS: atom_id res chain seq x y z
N LEU A 1 -43.90 -0.82 -23.41
CA LEU A 1 -42.53 -1.42 -23.68
C LEU A 1 -41.37 -0.52 -23.24
N ALA A 2 -41.51 0.84 -23.29
CA ALA A 2 -40.48 1.80 -22.92
C ALA A 2 -40.12 1.83 -21.43
N VAL A 3 -41.08 1.53 -20.53
CA VAL A 3 -40.88 1.59 -19.07
C VAL A 3 -39.97 0.46 -18.53
N ILE A 4 -39.92 -0.65 -19.23
CA ILE A 4 -39.08 -1.81 -18.82
C ILE A 4 -37.59 -1.57 -19.16
N LEU A 5 -37.30 -0.80 -20.21
CA LEU A 5 -35.93 -0.48 -20.63
C LEU A 5 -35.25 0.49 -19.66
N VAL A 6 -35.99 1.45 -19.11
CA VAL A 6 -35.47 2.44 -18.14
C VAL A 6 -35.10 1.77 -16.80
N ARG A 7 -35.87 0.74 -16.36
CA ARG A 7 -35.56 0.01 -15.13
C ARG A 7 -34.26 -0.81 -15.22
N LYS A 8 -33.90 -1.34 -16.42
CA LYS A 8 -32.64 -2.06 -16.60
C LYS A 8 -31.42 -1.15 -16.61
N LEU A 9 -31.55 0.08 -17.11
CA LEU A 9 -30.48 1.07 -17.10
C LEU A 9 -30.22 1.64 -15.68
N PHE A 10 -31.26 1.79 -14.87
CA PHE A 10 -31.09 2.23 -13.47
C PHE A 10 -30.58 1.12 -12.54
N ALA A 11 -30.86 -0.16 -12.81
CA ALA A 11 -30.34 -1.26 -12.02
C ALA A 11 -28.82 -1.44 -12.22
N SER A 12 -28.28 -1.14 -13.41
CA SER A 12 -26.85 -1.19 -13.67
C SER A 12 -26.09 -0.04 -12.99
N SER A 13 -26.70 1.14 -12.83
CA SER A 13 -26.08 2.28 -12.13
C SER A 13 -26.00 2.09 -10.61
N ILE A 14 -26.93 1.31 -10.03
CA ILE A 14 -26.91 0.99 -8.59
C ILE A 14 -25.82 -0.07 -8.27
N PHE A 15 -25.53 -0.99 -9.20
CA PHE A 15 -24.44 -1.95 -9.03
C PHE A 15 -23.04 -1.30 -9.16
N PHE A 16 -22.92 -0.26 -10.01
CA PHE A 16 -21.67 0.51 -10.10
C PHE A 16 -21.43 1.38 -8.86
N LYS A 17 -22.48 1.87 -8.19
CA LYS A 17 -22.36 2.72 -7.02
C LYS A 17 -21.90 1.97 -5.76
N LYS A 18 -22.09 0.66 -5.67
CA LYS A 18 -21.71 -0.15 -4.51
C LYS A 18 -20.22 -0.59 -4.54
N SER A 19 -19.55 -0.54 -5.70
CA SER A 19 -18.11 -0.75 -5.82
C SER A 19 -17.29 0.53 -5.63
N ASP A 20 -17.91 1.73 -5.75
CA ASP A 20 -17.25 3.02 -5.60
C ASP A 20 -17.19 3.52 -4.15
N GLU A 21 -18.08 3.07 -3.26
CA GLU A 21 -18.03 3.49 -1.84
C GLU A 21 -16.81 2.97 -1.08
N ASP A 22 -16.18 1.88 -1.54
CA ASP A 22 -14.92 1.38 -0.95
C ASP A 22 -13.67 2.07 -1.53
N SER A 23 -13.77 2.73 -2.67
CA SER A 23 -12.64 3.40 -3.35
C SER A 23 -12.32 4.80 -2.81
N HIS A 24 -13.21 5.41 -2.03
CA HIS A 24 -13.04 6.77 -1.49
C HIS A 24 -12.60 6.84 -0.03
N LYS A 25 -12.33 5.69 0.62
CA LYS A 25 -11.80 5.69 1.99
C LYS A 25 -10.35 6.17 1.97
N LYS A 26 -10.10 7.31 2.59
CA LYS A 26 -8.76 7.90 2.72
C LYS A 26 -7.80 6.88 3.31
N THR A 27 -6.74 6.57 2.56
CA THR A 27 -5.67 5.68 2.99
C THR A 27 -4.71 6.43 3.91
N VAL A 28 -4.36 5.82 5.05
CA VAL A 28 -3.48 6.40 6.06
C VAL A 28 -2.37 5.43 6.43
N VAL A 29 -1.24 5.98 6.88
CA VAL A 29 -0.12 5.22 7.42
C VAL A 29 -0.10 5.41 8.93
N ILE A 30 -0.12 4.32 9.68
CA ILE A 30 -0.20 4.33 11.15
C ILE A 30 0.84 3.35 11.72
N GLY A 31 1.57 3.79 12.74
CA GLY A 31 2.41 2.93 13.58
C GLY A 31 1.60 2.28 14.70
N PHE A 32 1.83 1.00 14.95
CA PHE A 32 1.24 0.26 16.06
C PHE A 32 2.31 -0.46 16.85
N LEU A 33 2.34 -0.23 18.16
CA LEU A 33 3.09 -1.06 19.11
C LEU A 33 2.27 -2.31 19.41
N VAL A 34 2.80 -3.48 19.11
CA VAL A 34 2.16 -4.76 19.38
C VAL A 34 2.11 -5.01 20.87
N SER A 35 0.92 -4.92 21.44
CA SER A 35 0.67 -5.12 22.88
C SER A 35 -0.56 -5.98 23.18
N ASN A 36 -1.29 -6.44 22.17
CA ASN A 36 -2.40 -7.37 22.35
C ASN A 36 -1.88 -8.81 22.33
N PRO A 37 -2.00 -9.58 23.45
CA PRO A 37 -1.58 -10.98 23.51
C PRO A 37 -2.26 -11.87 22.46
N GLY A 38 -3.46 -11.49 21.99
CA GLY A 38 -4.20 -12.22 20.96
C GLY A 38 -3.50 -12.34 19.62
N VAL A 39 -2.45 -11.54 19.36
CA VAL A 39 -1.67 -11.58 18.09
C VAL A 39 -0.23 -12.08 18.31
N PHE A 40 0.21 -12.32 19.54
CA PHE A 40 1.56 -12.80 19.78
C PHE A 40 1.79 -14.20 19.17
N GLY A 41 2.92 -14.36 18.48
CA GLY A 41 3.30 -15.61 17.82
C GLY A 41 2.50 -15.94 16.56
N LYS A 42 1.54 -15.11 16.17
CA LYS A 42 0.81 -15.28 14.90
C LYS A 42 1.57 -14.64 13.75
N THR A 43 1.42 -15.21 12.58
CA THR A 43 1.92 -14.63 11.35
C THR A 43 1.05 -13.44 10.91
N ILE A 44 1.63 -12.53 10.13
CA ILE A 44 0.87 -11.41 9.54
C ILE A 44 -0.33 -11.93 8.73
N GLN A 45 -0.17 -13.07 8.03
CA GLN A 45 -1.24 -13.70 7.26
C GLN A 45 -2.39 -14.18 8.17
N GLU A 46 -2.07 -14.81 9.32
CA GLU A 46 -3.09 -15.26 10.28
C GLU A 46 -3.84 -14.08 10.88
N ILE A 47 -3.13 -13.00 11.24
CA ILE A 47 -3.74 -11.77 11.73
C ILE A 47 -4.64 -11.15 10.66
N ALA A 48 -4.18 -11.10 9.40
CA ALA A 48 -4.98 -10.58 8.31
C ALA A 48 -6.24 -11.41 8.01
N ARG A 49 -6.18 -12.73 8.18
CA ARG A 49 -7.36 -13.61 8.02
C ARG A 49 -8.38 -13.45 9.15
N GLN A 50 -7.90 -13.17 10.37
CA GLN A 50 -8.76 -12.93 11.52
C GLN A 50 -9.39 -11.55 11.52
N SER A 51 -8.75 -10.60 10.86
CA SER A 51 -9.24 -9.24 10.74
C SER A 51 -10.36 -9.16 9.70
N SER A 52 -11.46 -8.49 10.06
CA SER A 52 -12.47 -8.05 9.08
C SER A 52 -12.01 -6.82 8.28
N LYS A 53 -10.84 -6.25 8.61
CA LYS A 53 -10.31 -5.01 8.08
C LYS A 53 -9.12 -5.28 7.17
N LYS A 54 -9.02 -4.51 6.09
CA LYS A 54 -7.90 -4.61 5.14
C LYS A 54 -6.74 -3.73 5.60
N PHE A 55 -5.54 -4.30 5.59
CA PHE A 55 -4.31 -3.57 5.89
C PHE A 55 -3.11 -4.18 5.16
N VAL A 56 -2.05 -3.40 5.07
CA VAL A 56 -0.74 -3.84 4.61
C VAL A 56 0.29 -3.45 5.65
N VAL A 57 1.13 -4.39 6.10
CA VAL A 57 2.27 -4.06 6.97
C VAL A 57 3.43 -3.66 6.08
N SER A 58 3.83 -2.40 6.15
CA SER A 58 4.91 -1.82 5.33
C SER A 58 6.28 -2.14 5.91
N ARG A 59 6.44 -1.92 7.21
CA ARG A 59 7.69 -2.14 7.95
C ARG A 59 7.39 -2.73 9.32
N LEU A 60 8.37 -3.42 9.87
CA LEU A 60 8.37 -3.94 11.24
C LEU A 60 9.69 -3.58 11.91
N TRP A 61 9.63 -2.91 13.04
CA TRP A 61 10.78 -2.65 13.91
C TRP A 61 10.80 -3.68 15.02
N ARG A 62 11.95 -4.34 15.18
CA ARG A 62 12.24 -5.30 16.23
C ARG A 62 13.71 -5.18 16.64
N ASN A 63 13.97 -4.96 17.92
CA ASN A 63 15.35 -4.82 18.43
C ASN A 63 16.16 -3.77 17.64
N GLU A 64 15.57 -2.59 17.43
CA GLU A 64 16.19 -1.48 16.69
C GLU A 64 16.48 -1.76 15.20
N LYS A 65 16.05 -2.90 14.69
CA LYS A 65 16.17 -3.24 13.26
C LYS A 65 14.85 -3.11 12.55
N VAL A 66 14.92 -2.57 11.34
CA VAL A 66 13.80 -2.49 10.42
C VAL A 66 13.85 -3.64 9.45
N ILE A 67 12.71 -4.29 9.24
CA ILE A 67 12.55 -5.33 8.24
C ILE A 67 11.29 -5.10 7.40
N ILE A 68 11.30 -5.54 6.16
CA ILE A 68 10.09 -5.67 5.35
C ILE A 68 9.49 -7.03 5.69
N PRO A 69 8.33 -7.07 6.40
CA PRO A 69 7.80 -8.34 6.83
C PRO A 69 7.13 -9.08 5.68
N ALA A 70 7.35 -10.37 5.57
CA ALA A 70 6.60 -11.27 4.70
C ALA A 70 5.28 -11.72 5.35
N SER A 71 4.41 -12.39 4.60
CA SER A 71 3.12 -12.87 5.10
C SER A 71 3.24 -13.90 6.24
N ASP A 72 4.32 -14.66 6.26
CA ASP A 72 4.69 -15.67 7.25
C ASP A 72 5.52 -15.11 8.41
N THR A 73 5.85 -13.81 8.41
CA THR A 73 6.55 -13.17 9.52
C THR A 73 5.70 -13.25 10.79
N MET A 74 6.25 -13.87 11.83
CA MET A 74 5.61 -13.97 13.14
C MET A 74 5.75 -12.65 13.89
N VAL A 75 4.64 -12.17 14.44
CA VAL A 75 4.56 -10.95 15.24
C VAL A 75 4.83 -11.28 16.71
N LYS A 76 5.62 -10.43 17.37
CA LYS A 76 6.01 -10.59 18.77
C LYS A 76 5.56 -9.37 19.59
N GLU A 77 5.44 -9.58 20.89
CA GLU A 77 5.26 -8.47 21.83
C GLU A 77 6.37 -7.42 21.66
N GLY A 78 5.99 -6.15 21.70
CA GLY A 78 6.93 -5.03 21.56
C GLY A 78 7.36 -4.72 20.13
N ASP A 79 6.96 -5.50 19.11
CA ASP A 79 7.18 -5.11 17.72
C ASP A 79 6.45 -3.78 17.43
N CYS A 80 7.06 -2.94 16.62
CA CYS A 80 6.38 -1.78 16.06
C CYS A 80 6.07 -2.05 14.59
N LEU A 81 4.79 -2.04 14.24
CA LEU A 81 4.30 -2.28 12.88
C LEU A 81 3.89 -0.96 12.23
N LEU A 82 4.53 -0.60 11.10
CA LEU A 82 4.02 0.46 10.25
C LEU A 82 3.01 -0.12 9.28
N MET A 83 1.75 0.26 9.43
CA MET A 83 0.64 -0.29 8.68
C MET A 83 -0.03 0.76 7.80
N ILE A 84 -0.47 0.31 6.64
CA ILE A 84 -1.27 1.11 5.70
C ILE A 84 -2.67 0.53 5.72
N THR A 85 -3.66 1.39 5.95
CA THR A 85 -5.07 1.01 6.05
C THR A 85 -5.97 2.18 5.65
N THR A 86 -7.28 2.04 5.81
CA THR A 86 -8.22 3.16 5.65
C THR A 86 -8.43 3.87 6.98
N GLU A 87 -8.70 5.18 6.95
CA GLU A 87 -8.93 5.98 8.16
C GLU A 87 -10.02 5.39 9.06
N GLY A 88 -11.10 4.87 8.46
CA GLY A 88 -12.21 4.25 9.20
C GLY A 88 -11.89 2.90 9.85
N ASP A 89 -10.78 2.26 9.49
CA ASP A 89 -10.39 0.96 10.02
C ASP A 89 -9.36 1.05 11.16
N VAL A 90 -8.80 2.26 11.39
CA VAL A 90 -7.71 2.48 12.37
C VAL A 90 -8.10 2.03 13.79
N GLU A 91 -9.32 2.34 14.22
CA GLU A 91 -9.79 2.00 15.57
C GLU A 91 -9.89 0.49 15.78
N ALA A 92 -10.45 -0.23 14.81
CA ALA A 92 -10.54 -1.69 14.86
C ALA A 92 -9.15 -2.35 14.87
N LEU A 93 -8.19 -1.81 14.11
CA LEU A 93 -6.81 -2.28 14.11
C LEU A 93 -6.09 -1.94 15.41
N THR A 94 -6.42 -0.82 16.06
CA THR A 94 -5.90 -0.49 17.39
C THR A 94 -6.31 -1.55 18.42
N MET A 95 -7.58 -1.96 18.40
CA MET A 95 -8.05 -3.03 19.29
C MET A 95 -7.42 -4.39 18.98
N LEU A 96 -7.15 -4.67 17.71
CA LEU A 96 -6.57 -5.95 17.28
C LEU A 96 -5.07 -6.05 17.58
N ILE A 97 -4.30 -5.00 17.31
CA ILE A 97 -2.82 -5.03 17.35
C ILE A 97 -2.29 -4.52 18.70
N GLY A 98 -2.83 -3.37 19.16
CA GLY A 98 -2.38 -2.74 20.40
C GLY A 98 -2.33 -1.23 20.30
N LYS A 99 -1.34 -0.60 20.94
CA LYS A 99 -1.26 0.85 21.08
C LYS A 99 -0.82 1.54 19.78
N ARG A 100 -1.45 2.67 19.45
CA ARG A 100 -1.01 3.51 18.33
C ARG A 100 0.28 4.24 18.68
N ASP A 101 1.17 4.34 17.69
CA ASP A 101 2.29 5.29 17.72
C ASP A 101 1.74 6.72 17.62
N THR A 102 2.33 7.63 18.38
CA THR A 102 1.96 9.05 18.39
C THR A 102 2.54 9.83 17.21
N ARG A 103 3.49 9.26 16.47
CA ARG A 103 4.10 9.90 15.29
C ARG A 103 3.11 10.00 14.15
N ASP A 104 3.11 11.12 13.46
CA ASP A 104 2.35 11.30 12.22
C ASP A 104 3.18 10.79 11.02
N TRP A 105 2.88 9.56 10.60
CA TRP A 105 3.53 8.89 9.49
C TRP A 105 3.00 9.29 8.10
N ASN A 106 2.08 10.28 8.04
CA ASN A 106 1.47 10.74 6.80
C ASN A 106 2.07 12.05 6.28
N LYS A 107 3.03 12.63 7.01
CA LYS A 107 3.74 13.83 6.58
C LYS A 107 4.56 13.56 5.33
N GLU A 108 4.65 14.57 4.45
CA GLU A 108 5.43 14.48 3.20
C GLU A 108 6.94 14.55 3.45
N ASP A 109 7.36 15.22 4.54
CA ASP A 109 8.74 15.51 4.93
C ASP A 109 9.37 14.48 5.88
N ILE A 110 8.82 13.26 5.94
CA ILE A 110 9.44 12.18 6.72
C ILE A 110 10.78 11.81 6.09
N ASP A 111 11.84 11.99 6.85
CA ASP A 111 13.18 11.53 6.47
C ASP A 111 13.26 10.00 6.64
N TRP A 112 12.91 9.29 5.57
CA TRP A 112 12.94 7.83 5.55
C TRP A 112 14.37 7.29 5.60
N ASP A 113 15.35 8.02 5.07
CA ASP A 113 16.77 7.62 5.07
C ASP A 113 17.35 7.68 6.48
N ALA A 114 16.92 8.66 7.30
CA ALA A 114 17.29 8.70 8.72
C ALA A 114 16.63 7.59 9.54
N ILE A 115 15.45 7.09 9.11
CA ILE A 115 14.74 5.99 9.78
C ILE A 115 15.32 4.65 9.38
N ASP A 116 15.67 4.46 8.10
CA ASP A 116 16.23 3.24 7.56
C ASP A 116 17.00 3.50 6.27
N SER A 117 18.31 3.65 6.39
CA SER A 117 19.21 3.92 5.25
C SER A 117 19.37 2.75 4.27
N GLN A 118 18.86 1.55 4.60
CA GLN A 118 18.97 0.36 3.74
C GLN A 118 17.74 0.21 2.82
N LEU A 119 16.62 0.85 3.14
CA LEU A 119 15.40 0.76 2.37
C LEU A 119 15.09 2.09 1.67
N VAL A 120 15.03 2.02 0.36
CA VAL A 120 14.64 3.15 -0.49
C VAL A 120 13.19 3.01 -0.96
N SER A 121 12.62 4.10 -1.44
CA SER A 121 11.25 4.13 -1.98
C SER A 121 11.26 4.66 -3.41
N HIS A 122 10.80 3.84 -4.35
CA HIS A 122 10.69 4.23 -5.76
C HIS A 122 9.25 4.19 -6.25
N ARG A 123 8.96 5.00 -7.26
CA ARG A 123 7.71 4.96 -8.00
C ARG A 123 7.93 4.22 -9.32
N ILE A 124 7.12 3.17 -9.56
CA ILE A 124 7.17 2.36 -10.78
C ILE A 124 5.81 2.45 -11.47
N VAL A 125 5.81 2.72 -12.78
CA VAL A 125 4.60 2.65 -13.61
C VAL A 125 4.47 1.26 -14.20
N ILE A 126 3.29 0.66 -14.12
CA ILE A 126 2.99 -0.59 -14.82
C ILE A 126 2.93 -0.31 -16.31
N THR A 127 3.92 -0.80 -17.04
CA THR A 127 4.03 -0.68 -18.50
C THR A 127 4.04 -2.03 -19.20
N ARG A 128 4.19 -3.14 -18.44
CA ARG A 128 4.19 -4.49 -18.99
C ARG A 128 2.77 -4.99 -19.17
N SER A 129 2.40 -5.35 -20.40
CA SER A 129 1.07 -5.87 -20.76
C SER A 129 0.73 -7.15 -20.00
N GLU A 130 1.75 -7.97 -19.68
CA GLU A 130 1.61 -9.23 -18.95
C GLU A 130 1.14 -9.04 -17.51
N ILE A 131 1.28 -7.84 -16.95
CA ILE A 131 0.86 -7.49 -15.60
C ILE A 131 -0.60 -7.00 -15.58
N ASN A 132 -1.07 -6.49 -16.69
CA ASN A 132 -2.44 -5.98 -16.79
C ASN A 132 -3.48 -7.07 -16.48
N GLY A 133 -4.41 -6.78 -15.57
CA GLY A 133 -5.45 -7.70 -15.15
C GLY A 133 -5.01 -8.75 -14.12
N LYS A 134 -3.72 -8.83 -13.74
CA LYS A 134 -3.27 -9.75 -12.70
C LYS A 134 -3.56 -9.20 -11.30
N ARG A 135 -3.84 -10.10 -10.37
CA ARG A 135 -3.94 -9.75 -8.95
C ARG A 135 -2.56 -9.51 -8.38
N LEU A 136 -2.42 -8.47 -7.56
CA LEU A 136 -1.15 -8.12 -6.92
C LEU A 136 -0.53 -9.31 -6.17
N GLY A 137 -1.32 -10.04 -5.39
CA GLY A 137 -0.87 -11.21 -4.64
C GLY A 137 -0.35 -12.35 -5.50
N ALA A 138 -0.83 -12.50 -6.75
CA ALA A 138 -0.37 -13.53 -7.68
C ALA A 138 1.07 -13.30 -8.16
N LEU A 139 1.54 -12.05 -8.15
CA LEU A 139 2.91 -11.70 -8.54
C LEU A 139 3.95 -12.06 -7.47
N ARG A 140 3.55 -12.29 -6.22
CA ARG A 140 4.42 -12.67 -5.08
C ARG A 140 5.67 -11.79 -4.94
N LEU A 141 5.61 -10.51 -5.33
CA LEU A 141 6.75 -9.61 -5.40
C LEU A 141 7.47 -9.48 -4.06
N ARG A 142 6.73 -9.45 -2.96
CA ARG A 142 7.30 -9.42 -1.61
C ARG A 142 8.15 -10.65 -1.31
N ASN A 143 7.64 -11.84 -1.61
CA ASN A 143 8.33 -13.10 -1.29
C ASN A 143 9.52 -13.36 -2.22
N GLN A 144 9.42 -12.92 -3.49
CA GLN A 144 10.47 -13.17 -4.49
C GLN A 144 11.61 -12.16 -4.43
N TYR A 145 11.30 -10.90 -4.11
CA TYR A 145 12.26 -9.80 -4.21
C TYR A 145 12.51 -9.09 -2.87
N GLY A 146 11.75 -9.42 -1.80
CA GLY A 146 11.90 -8.75 -0.50
C GLY A 146 11.43 -7.29 -0.51
N ILE A 147 10.56 -6.91 -1.45
CA ILE A 147 10.01 -5.55 -1.56
C ILE A 147 8.60 -5.47 -0.99
N ASN A 148 8.15 -4.26 -0.69
CA ASN A 148 6.78 -3.99 -0.34
C ASN A 148 6.17 -2.91 -1.23
N ILE A 149 4.92 -3.11 -1.66
CA ILE A 149 4.14 -2.06 -2.33
C ILE A 149 3.30 -1.38 -1.26
N THR A 150 3.49 -0.08 -1.11
CA THR A 150 2.87 0.70 -0.02
C THR A 150 1.68 1.54 -0.51
N ARG A 151 1.67 1.94 -1.78
CA ARG A 151 0.58 2.69 -2.40
C ARG A 151 0.46 2.33 -3.87
N ILE A 152 -0.75 2.43 -4.39
CA ILE A 152 -1.04 2.34 -5.83
C ILE A 152 -1.87 3.57 -6.20
N TYR A 153 -1.40 4.32 -7.19
CA TYR A 153 -2.11 5.47 -7.73
C TYR A 153 -2.72 5.09 -9.06
N ARG A 154 -4.03 5.28 -9.19
CA ARG A 154 -4.81 5.03 -10.40
C ARG A 154 -5.75 6.20 -10.64
N ALA A 155 -5.60 6.91 -11.77
CA ALA A 155 -6.48 8.01 -12.14
C ALA A 155 -6.72 9.04 -11.01
N GLY A 156 -5.66 9.41 -10.27
CA GLY A 156 -5.74 10.38 -9.17
C GLY A 156 -6.21 9.81 -7.82
N ILE A 157 -6.53 8.52 -7.76
CA ILE A 157 -6.98 7.86 -6.51
C ILE A 157 -5.86 7.01 -5.93
N VAL A 158 -5.71 7.01 -4.60
CA VAL A 158 -4.79 6.14 -3.87
C VAL A 158 -5.52 4.86 -3.45
N LEU A 159 -5.04 3.73 -3.94
CA LEU A 159 -5.59 2.41 -3.63
C LEU A 159 -4.71 1.69 -2.61
N LEU A 160 -5.33 0.98 -1.68
CA LEU A 160 -4.64 0.09 -0.75
C LEU A 160 -4.14 -1.15 -1.50
N PRO A 161 -2.82 -1.47 -1.46
CA PRO A 161 -2.22 -2.57 -2.23
C PRO A 161 -2.51 -3.94 -1.60
N THR A 162 -3.78 -4.34 -1.55
CA THR A 162 -4.18 -5.66 -1.05
C THR A 162 -3.91 -6.76 -2.07
N PRO A 163 -3.71 -8.02 -1.64
CA PRO A 163 -3.40 -9.13 -2.55
C PRO A 163 -4.46 -9.39 -3.62
N ASP A 164 -5.71 -9.06 -3.35
CA ASP A 164 -6.86 -9.23 -4.25
C ASP A 164 -6.99 -8.10 -5.28
N LEU A 165 -6.26 -6.98 -5.10
CA LEU A 165 -6.31 -5.85 -6.02
C LEU A 165 -5.81 -6.26 -7.40
N THR A 166 -6.62 -6.00 -8.42
CA THR A 166 -6.26 -6.21 -9.82
C THR A 166 -5.47 -5.00 -10.34
N LEU A 167 -4.28 -5.26 -10.87
CA LEU A 167 -3.39 -4.25 -11.44
C LEU A 167 -3.79 -3.89 -12.86
N GLN A 168 -3.54 -2.64 -13.25
CA GLN A 168 -3.83 -2.10 -14.58
C GLN A 168 -2.61 -1.38 -15.17
N LEU A 169 -2.53 -1.36 -16.50
CA LEU A 169 -1.55 -0.50 -17.18
C LEU A 169 -1.73 0.94 -16.75
N GLY A 170 -0.61 1.63 -16.50
CA GLY A 170 -0.61 3.01 -16.04
C GLY A 170 -0.76 3.19 -14.52
N ASP A 171 -1.03 2.11 -13.76
CA ASP A 171 -0.94 2.19 -12.30
C ASP A 171 0.47 2.60 -11.89
N ARG A 172 0.57 3.50 -10.90
CA ARG A 172 1.84 3.91 -10.31
C ARG A 172 1.98 3.27 -8.95
N LEU A 173 2.98 2.41 -8.80
CA LEU A 173 3.27 1.69 -7.55
C LEU A 173 4.30 2.46 -6.76
N THR A 174 4.07 2.70 -5.47
CA THR A 174 5.14 3.09 -4.54
C THR A 174 5.71 1.80 -3.94
N VAL A 175 6.97 1.52 -4.28
CA VAL A 175 7.69 0.29 -3.90
C VAL A 175 8.76 0.64 -2.90
N VAL A 176 8.87 -0.12 -1.82
CA VAL A 176 9.88 0.04 -0.76
C VAL A 176 10.69 -1.24 -0.68
N GLY A 177 12.01 -1.10 -0.65
CA GLY A 177 12.93 -2.24 -0.59
C GLY A 177 14.38 -1.80 -0.74
N GLU A 178 15.29 -2.77 -0.77
CA GLU A 178 16.66 -2.49 -1.16
C GLU A 178 16.71 -2.06 -2.64
N GLU A 179 17.62 -1.16 -2.99
CA GLU A 179 17.79 -0.61 -4.34
C GLU A 179 17.89 -1.72 -5.40
N SER A 180 18.74 -2.72 -5.14
CA SER A 180 18.96 -3.86 -6.03
C SER A 180 17.69 -4.73 -6.24
N ALA A 181 16.86 -4.83 -5.24
CA ALA A 181 15.60 -5.58 -5.28
C ALA A 181 14.54 -4.81 -6.09
N ILE A 182 14.45 -3.50 -5.90
CA ILE A 182 13.55 -2.63 -6.65
C ILE A 182 13.89 -2.65 -8.14
N ALA A 183 15.18 -2.56 -8.50
CA ALA A 183 15.61 -2.64 -9.90
C ALA A 183 15.18 -3.94 -10.59
N LYS A 184 15.15 -5.08 -9.87
CA LYS A 184 14.62 -6.34 -10.41
C LYS A 184 13.11 -6.27 -10.64
N VAL A 185 12.37 -5.63 -9.73
CA VAL A 185 10.91 -5.47 -9.84
C VAL A 185 10.55 -4.54 -11.01
N GLU A 186 11.33 -3.48 -11.25
CA GLU A 186 11.16 -2.61 -12.42
C GLU A 186 11.17 -3.41 -13.72
N ASN A 187 12.13 -4.32 -13.88
CA ASN A 187 12.22 -5.18 -15.07
C ASN A 187 10.98 -6.07 -15.26
N VAL A 188 10.30 -6.45 -14.19
CA VAL A 188 9.13 -7.35 -14.22
C VAL A 188 7.82 -6.58 -14.44
N VAL A 189 7.69 -5.40 -13.82
CA VAL A 189 6.41 -4.68 -13.70
C VAL A 189 6.34 -3.53 -14.69
N GLY A 190 7.43 -2.77 -14.83
CA GLY A 190 7.44 -1.57 -15.68
C GLY A 190 8.62 -0.67 -15.37
N ASN A 191 8.50 0.59 -15.73
CA ASN A 191 9.60 1.55 -15.66
C ASN A 191 9.50 2.43 -14.42
N ALA A 192 10.67 2.77 -13.82
CA ALA A 192 10.74 3.81 -12.82
C ALA A 192 10.18 5.13 -13.35
N VAL A 193 9.41 5.82 -12.52
CA VAL A 193 9.08 7.23 -12.78
C VAL A 193 10.32 8.00 -12.40
N LYS A 194 11.07 8.49 -13.38
CA LYS A 194 12.02 9.57 -13.14
C LYS A 194 11.18 10.77 -12.72
N ASP A 195 11.34 11.23 -11.50
CA ASP A 195 10.84 12.55 -11.12
C ASP A 195 11.57 13.52 -12.06
N LEU A 196 10.86 14.01 -13.06
CA LEU A 196 11.30 15.20 -13.78
C LEU A 196 11.20 16.29 -12.72
N ASP A 197 12.35 16.77 -12.24
CA ASP A 197 12.41 18.02 -11.50
C ASP A 197 11.52 19.00 -12.25
N GLU A 198 10.48 19.52 -11.58
CA GLU A 198 9.63 20.53 -12.19
C GLU A 198 10.57 21.63 -12.68
N PRO A 199 10.59 21.94 -13.98
CA PRO A 199 11.47 23.01 -14.45
C PRO A 199 11.06 24.27 -13.70
N ASN A 200 12.01 24.85 -13.01
CA ASN A 200 11.82 26.05 -12.20
C ASN A 200 11.40 27.18 -13.15
N LEU A 201 10.09 27.31 -13.39
CA LEU A 201 9.48 28.29 -14.31
C LEU A 201 9.69 29.75 -13.91
N VAL A 202 10.45 30.01 -12.84
CA VAL A 202 10.80 31.36 -12.36
C VAL A 202 11.93 32.01 -13.18
N ALA A 203 12.62 31.27 -14.03
CA ALA A 203 13.81 31.76 -14.73
C ALA A 203 13.57 32.37 -16.12
N VAL A 204 12.33 32.55 -16.60
CA VAL A 204 12.06 32.98 -18.00
C VAL A 204 11.43 34.37 -18.12
N PHE A 205 11.33 35.16 -17.05
CA PHE A 205 10.83 36.53 -17.15
C PHE A 205 11.83 37.58 -16.65
N ILE A 206 13.06 37.57 -17.18
CA ILE A 206 13.93 38.76 -17.17
C ILE A 206 14.64 38.78 -18.55
N GLY A 207 14.07 39.52 -19.46
CA GLY A 207 14.65 39.91 -20.76
C GLY A 207 13.81 41.02 -21.30
#